data_d7dc1b438e03a7805f937ad1628f4818
#
_entry.id   d7dc1b438e03a7805f937ad1628f4818
#
_cell.length_a   1.000
_cell.length_b   1.000
_cell.length_c   1.000
_cell.angle_alpha   90.00
_cell.angle_beta   90.00
_cell.angle_gamma   90.00
#
_symmetry.space_group_name_H-M   'P 1'
#
loop_
_entity.id
_entity.type
_entity.pdbx_description
1 polymer ?
#
loop_
_entity_poly.entity_id
_entity_poly.type
_entity_poly.pdbx_seq_one_letter_code
_entity_poly.pdbx_strand_id
1 'polypeptide(L)'
;MVFAPRPARQGGQATAGFLALGVALAIGLVLAAWIVSSSLERIKLAGDKITVKGYAEERVVSDAGTWRAIVSVRAPDLPTAYSKLEQDSGRVQQFVASVAGADASKLQPGTVNTQTLFEFGPGGVQTGRILGYELSRTFEYSSADVKQIGAVAAGSSRLISEGVALNSMPPQYFYSELNDVKVRLIGAATKDSLLRAQQFAANSGVEVGALRSASQGVFQITSPNSTETADYGSYDTSTVEKLVKAVVTVEYAVTRK
;
A
#
# COMPACT_ATOMS: atom_id res chain seq x y z
N MET A 1 -13.58 84.39 75.00
CA MET A 1 -12.59 83.24 74.93
C MET A 1 -13.36 82.10 74.30
N VAL A 2 -13.14 81.89 73.00
CA VAL A 2 -13.92 80.92 72.21
C VAL A 2 -12.94 79.73 71.95
N PHE A 3 -13.29 78.56 72.45
CA PHE A 3 -12.51 77.31 72.16
C PHE A 3 -13.00 76.71 70.85
N ALA A 4 -12.12 76.55 69.90
CA ALA A 4 -12.39 75.86 68.65
C ALA A 4 -12.17 74.30 68.83
N PRO A 5 -13.04 73.46 68.30
CA PRO A 5 -12.86 72.05 68.39
C PRO A 5 -11.75 71.53 67.38
N ARG A 6 -10.89 70.65 67.83
CA ARG A 6 -9.88 69.95 67.01
C ARG A 6 -10.54 68.94 66.04
N PRO A 7 -10.10 68.86 64.79
CA PRO A 7 -10.62 67.86 63.88
C PRO A 7 -10.14 66.45 64.22
N ALA A 8 -11.06 65.54 64.23
CA ALA A 8 -10.78 64.09 64.48
C ALA A 8 -9.91 63.51 63.36
N ARG A 9 -8.89 62.68 63.72
CA ARG A 9 -8.04 61.96 62.84
C ARG A 9 -8.81 60.84 62.09
N GLN A 10 -9.12 61.03 60.82
CA GLN A 10 -9.67 60.00 59.91
C GLN A 10 -8.61 59.17 59.20
N GLY A 11 -7.44 58.92 59.82
CA GLY A 11 -6.30 58.23 59.20
C GLY A 11 -6.33 56.68 59.25
N GLY A 12 -7.24 56.09 60.04
CA GLY A 12 -7.17 54.61 60.29
C GLY A 12 -7.95 53.72 59.30
N GLN A 13 -8.95 54.25 58.64
CA GLN A 13 -9.81 53.43 57.76
C GLN A 13 -9.22 53.25 56.34
N ALA A 14 -8.50 54.24 55.84
CA ALA A 14 -7.86 54.15 54.53
C ALA A 14 -6.71 53.14 54.49
N THR A 15 -5.90 53.04 55.57
CA THR A 15 -4.78 52.11 55.66
C THR A 15 -5.23 50.65 55.78
N ALA A 16 -6.35 50.38 56.49
CA ALA A 16 -6.97 49.05 56.57
C ALA A 16 -7.51 48.58 55.21
N GLY A 17 -8.10 49.47 54.41
CA GLY A 17 -8.59 49.19 53.05
C GLY A 17 -7.45 48.83 52.05
N PHE A 18 -6.31 49.57 52.12
CA PHE A 18 -5.16 49.28 51.27
C PHE A 18 -4.48 47.95 51.66
N LEU A 19 -4.44 47.61 52.95
CA LEU A 19 -3.93 46.30 53.42
C LEU A 19 -4.82 45.13 52.94
N ALA A 20 -6.15 45.31 53.06
CA ALA A 20 -7.09 44.31 52.59
C ALA A 20 -6.99 44.10 51.04
N LEU A 21 -6.84 45.18 50.28
CA LEU A 21 -6.64 45.10 48.83
C LEU A 21 -5.32 44.41 48.46
N GLY A 22 -4.23 44.72 49.21
CA GLY A 22 -2.92 44.10 49.02
C GLY A 22 -2.94 42.59 49.27
N VAL A 23 -3.62 42.17 50.36
CA VAL A 23 -3.79 40.75 50.69
C VAL A 23 -4.67 40.03 49.63
N ALA A 24 -5.76 40.65 49.16
CA ALA A 24 -6.60 40.07 48.12
C ALA A 24 -5.83 39.92 46.79
N LEU A 25 -5.02 40.90 46.40
CA LEU A 25 -4.18 40.86 45.22
C LEU A 25 -3.06 39.75 45.37
N ALA A 26 -2.44 39.66 46.56
CA ALA A 26 -1.44 38.60 46.81
C ALA A 26 -2.06 37.20 46.68
N ILE A 27 -3.22 36.96 47.27
CA ILE A 27 -3.98 35.69 47.14
C ILE A 27 -4.33 35.40 45.67
N GLY A 28 -4.84 36.41 44.97
CA GLY A 28 -5.18 36.31 43.54
C GLY A 28 -3.95 35.92 42.67
N LEU A 29 -2.79 36.52 42.91
CA LEU A 29 -1.53 36.20 42.22
C LEU A 29 -1.04 34.79 42.52
N VAL A 30 -1.14 34.34 43.77
CA VAL A 30 -0.74 32.98 44.17
C VAL A 30 -1.67 31.96 43.52
N LEU A 31 -2.98 32.19 43.50
CA LEU A 31 -3.93 31.32 42.82
C LEU A 31 -3.72 31.30 41.30
N ALA A 32 -3.47 32.45 40.68
CA ALA A 32 -3.17 32.53 39.25
C ALA A 32 -1.83 31.78 38.93
N ALA A 33 -0.81 32.00 39.72
CA ALA A 33 0.49 31.28 39.58
C ALA A 33 0.32 29.75 39.72
N TRP A 34 -0.50 29.29 40.68
CA TRP A 34 -0.79 27.89 40.88
C TRP A 34 -1.57 27.28 39.70
N ILE A 35 -2.59 27.98 39.18
CA ILE A 35 -3.35 27.55 37.97
C ILE A 35 -2.44 27.47 36.75
N VAL A 36 -1.60 28.49 36.53
CA VAL A 36 -0.65 28.52 35.41
C VAL A 36 0.39 27.40 35.55
N SER A 37 0.96 27.20 36.74
CA SER A 37 1.93 26.11 36.99
C SER A 37 1.32 24.75 36.74
N SER A 38 0.12 24.50 37.28
CA SER A 38 -0.55 23.20 37.07
C SER A 38 -0.94 22.97 35.59
N SER A 39 -1.24 24.03 34.84
CA SER A 39 -1.51 23.94 33.40
C SER A 39 -0.23 23.65 32.59
N LEU A 40 0.89 24.27 32.97
CA LEU A 40 2.20 24.02 32.34
C LEU A 40 2.69 22.58 32.60
N GLU A 41 2.49 22.05 33.81
CA GLU A 41 2.80 20.65 34.11
C GLU A 41 1.98 19.69 33.28
N ARG A 42 0.68 19.95 33.11
CA ARG A 42 -0.21 19.15 32.23
C ARG A 42 0.22 19.20 30.77
N ILE A 43 0.65 20.36 30.28
CA ILE A 43 1.17 20.53 28.90
C ILE A 43 2.48 19.78 28.74
N LYS A 44 3.38 19.82 29.73
CA LYS A 44 4.67 19.14 29.71
C LYS A 44 4.50 17.61 29.75
N LEU A 45 3.61 17.10 30.59
CA LEU A 45 3.24 15.69 30.66
C LEU A 45 2.44 15.23 29.42
N ALA A 46 1.71 16.14 28.76
CA ALA A 46 1.04 15.86 27.50
C ALA A 46 2.02 15.59 26.34
N GLY A 47 3.29 15.95 26.47
CA GLY A 47 4.35 15.68 25.50
C GLY A 47 5.00 14.30 25.63
N ASP A 48 4.84 13.63 26.75
CA ASP A 48 5.47 12.33 26.99
C ASP A 48 4.73 11.25 26.17
N LYS A 49 5.46 10.60 25.25
CA LYS A 49 4.91 9.61 24.36
C LYS A 49 5.91 8.47 24.10
N ILE A 50 5.37 7.28 23.83
CA ILE A 50 6.12 6.16 23.28
C ILE A 50 5.70 6.00 21.81
N THR A 51 6.68 6.03 20.91
CA THR A 51 6.46 5.72 19.49
C THR A 51 6.99 4.33 19.20
N VAL A 52 6.14 3.46 18.67
CA VAL A 52 6.46 2.07 18.35
C VAL A 52 6.03 1.73 16.95
N LYS A 53 6.73 0.77 16.35
CA LYS A 53 6.29 0.13 15.10
C LYS A 53 5.68 -1.23 15.43
N GLY A 54 4.45 -1.44 14.97
CA GLY A 54 3.81 -2.74 14.97
C GLY A 54 3.92 -3.40 13.61
N TYR A 55 3.99 -4.72 13.61
CA TYR A 55 4.13 -5.55 12.42
C TYR A 55 3.12 -6.68 12.44
N ALA A 56 2.56 -6.99 11.27
CA ALA A 56 1.77 -8.20 11.07
C ALA A 56 1.95 -8.71 9.65
N GLU A 57 1.83 -10.02 9.46
CA GLU A 57 1.85 -10.67 8.16
C GLU A 57 0.81 -11.79 8.07
N GLU A 58 0.35 -12.04 6.86
CA GLU A 58 -0.60 -13.12 6.56
C GLU A 58 -0.22 -13.76 5.23
N ARG A 59 -0.21 -15.09 5.20
CA ARG A 59 -0.03 -15.86 3.96
C ARG A 59 -1.37 -16.02 3.27
N VAL A 60 -1.40 -15.73 1.97
CA VAL A 60 -2.58 -15.91 1.13
C VAL A 60 -2.20 -16.72 -0.11
N VAL A 61 -3.19 -17.39 -0.68
CA VAL A 61 -3.03 -18.15 -1.92
C VAL A 61 -3.87 -17.45 -2.98
N SER A 62 -3.25 -17.09 -4.10
CA SER A 62 -3.92 -16.45 -5.22
C SER A 62 -5.11 -17.29 -5.70
N ASP A 63 -6.22 -16.64 -5.96
CA ASP A 63 -7.50 -17.21 -6.37
C ASP A 63 -7.91 -16.81 -7.79
N ALA A 64 -7.04 -16.09 -8.49
CA ALA A 64 -7.20 -15.72 -9.89
C ALA A 64 -5.82 -15.64 -10.56
N GLY A 65 -5.81 -15.89 -11.87
CA GLY A 65 -4.60 -15.75 -12.66
C GLY A 65 -4.91 -15.41 -14.11
N THR A 66 -3.89 -14.90 -14.79
CA THR A 66 -3.94 -14.53 -16.20
C THR A 66 -2.69 -14.98 -16.91
N TRP A 67 -2.85 -15.62 -18.05
CA TRP A 67 -1.76 -15.90 -18.98
C TRP A 67 -1.95 -15.09 -20.25
N ARG A 68 -0.84 -14.55 -20.79
CA ARG A 68 -0.81 -13.79 -22.03
C ARG A 68 0.19 -14.38 -23.01
N ALA A 69 -0.18 -14.35 -24.30
CA ALA A 69 0.73 -14.71 -25.37
C ALA A 69 0.48 -13.83 -26.59
N ILE A 70 1.53 -13.62 -27.38
CA ILE A 70 1.45 -12.91 -28.65
C ILE A 70 1.78 -13.91 -29.73
N VAL A 71 0.88 -14.02 -30.74
CA VAL A 71 1.13 -14.74 -31.98
C VAL A 71 1.51 -13.71 -33.04
N SER A 72 2.60 -13.95 -33.75
CA SER A 72 3.08 -13.08 -34.83
C SER A 72 3.25 -13.87 -36.11
N VAL A 73 2.87 -13.26 -37.23
CA VAL A 73 2.99 -13.87 -38.56
C VAL A 73 3.58 -12.86 -39.53
N ARG A 74 4.54 -13.29 -40.37
CA ARG A 74 5.09 -12.48 -41.47
C ARG A 74 4.72 -13.10 -42.81
N ALA A 75 4.29 -12.23 -43.75
CA ALA A 75 4.02 -12.65 -45.11
C ALA A 75 4.27 -11.50 -46.08
N PRO A 76 4.46 -11.79 -47.40
CA PRO A 76 4.68 -10.75 -48.42
C PRO A 76 3.50 -9.80 -48.59
N ASP A 77 2.27 -10.26 -48.33
CA ASP A 77 1.02 -9.50 -48.50
C ASP A 77 0.10 -9.66 -47.28
N LEU A 78 -0.80 -8.70 -47.10
CA LEU A 78 -1.74 -8.67 -45.97
C LEU A 78 -2.74 -9.83 -45.95
N PRO A 79 -3.36 -10.23 -47.07
CA PRO A 79 -4.32 -11.35 -47.06
C PRO A 79 -3.66 -12.65 -46.62
N THR A 80 -2.47 -12.96 -47.10
CA THR A 80 -1.72 -14.16 -46.72
C THR A 80 -1.33 -14.11 -45.22
N ALA A 81 -0.83 -12.94 -44.76
CA ALA A 81 -0.50 -12.75 -43.33
C ALA A 81 -1.74 -12.94 -42.45
N TYR A 82 -2.88 -12.37 -42.81
CA TYR A 82 -4.12 -12.47 -42.06
C TYR A 82 -4.65 -13.90 -42.01
N SER A 83 -4.71 -14.59 -43.15
CA SER A 83 -5.16 -15.97 -43.23
C SER A 83 -4.32 -16.89 -42.33
N LYS A 84 -3.00 -16.72 -42.34
CA LYS A 84 -2.12 -17.50 -41.47
C LYS A 84 -2.31 -17.13 -39.99
N LEU A 85 -2.48 -15.86 -39.66
CA LEU A 85 -2.75 -15.42 -38.28
C LEU A 85 -4.06 -16.04 -37.75
N GLU A 86 -5.11 -16.10 -38.57
CA GLU A 86 -6.38 -16.75 -38.18
C GLU A 86 -6.19 -18.27 -37.98
N GLN A 87 -5.42 -18.92 -38.82
CA GLN A 87 -5.10 -20.35 -38.68
C GLN A 87 -4.36 -20.59 -37.34
N ASP A 88 -3.30 -19.79 -37.07
CA ASP A 88 -2.48 -19.93 -35.87
C ASP A 88 -3.31 -19.53 -34.61
N SER A 89 -4.22 -18.56 -34.72
CA SER A 89 -5.21 -18.20 -33.67
C SER A 89 -6.10 -19.38 -33.32
N GLY A 90 -6.60 -20.11 -34.32
CA GLY A 90 -7.39 -21.34 -34.12
C GLY A 90 -6.59 -22.43 -33.39
N ARG A 91 -5.29 -22.57 -33.67
CA ARG A 91 -4.40 -23.52 -32.97
C ARG A 91 -4.24 -23.14 -31.49
N VAL A 92 -4.10 -21.85 -31.17
CA VAL A 92 -4.05 -21.37 -29.77
C VAL A 92 -5.33 -21.73 -29.03
N GLN A 93 -6.50 -21.50 -29.67
CA GLN A 93 -7.80 -21.85 -29.08
C GLN A 93 -7.95 -23.35 -28.84
N GLN A 94 -7.57 -24.19 -29.82
CA GLN A 94 -7.57 -25.65 -29.70
C GLN A 94 -6.61 -26.14 -28.61
N PHE A 95 -5.43 -25.53 -28.52
CA PHE A 95 -4.47 -25.83 -27.47
C PHE A 95 -5.06 -25.56 -26.07
N VAL A 96 -5.63 -24.38 -25.83
CA VAL A 96 -6.27 -24.05 -24.54
C VAL A 96 -7.38 -25.05 -24.24
N ALA A 97 -8.24 -25.37 -25.22
CA ALA A 97 -9.30 -26.37 -25.06
C ALA A 97 -8.76 -27.79 -24.74
N SER A 98 -7.52 -28.09 -25.13
CA SER A 98 -6.89 -29.40 -24.86
C SER A 98 -6.30 -29.51 -23.45
N VAL A 99 -6.08 -28.38 -22.76
CA VAL A 99 -5.56 -28.37 -21.38
C VAL A 99 -6.68 -28.78 -20.43
N ALA A 100 -6.40 -29.80 -19.61
CA ALA A 100 -7.40 -30.34 -18.69
C ALA A 100 -7.99 -29.28 -17.75
N GLY A 101 -9.31 -29.15 -17.78
CA GLY A 101 -10.06 -28.19 -16.96
C GLY A 101 -10.06 -26.76 -17.47
N ALA A 102 -9.30 -26.43 -18.53
CA ALA A 102 -9.32 -25.09 -19.10
C ALA A 102 -10.58 -24.86 -19.95
N ASP A 103 -11.17 -23.67 -19.80
CA ASP A 103 -12.34 -23.26 -20.57
C ASP A 103 -11.90 -22.29 -21.67
N ALA A 104 -11.83 -22.81 -22.91
CA ALA A 104 -11.39 -22.02 -24.06
C ALA A 104 -12.29 -20.79 -24.35
N SER A 105 -13.52 -20.75 -23.84
CA SER A 105 -14.39 -19.58 -23.98
C SER A 105 -13.88 -18.36 -23.21
N LYS A 106 -13.00 -18.58 -22.23
CA LYS A 106 -12.35 -17.51 -21.47
C LYS A 106 -11.10 -16.98 -22.14
N LEU A 107 -10.66 -17.58 -23.24
CA LEU A 107 -9.57 -17.05 -24.05
C LEU A 107 -10.07 -15.86 -24.85
N GLN A 108 -9.51 -14.70 -24.61
CA GLN A 108 -9.87 -13.46 -25.27
C GLN A 108 -8.81 -13.09 -26.30
N PRO A 109 -9.12 -13.16 -27.61
CA PRO A 109 -8.25 -12.62 -28.64
C PRO A 109 -8.34 -11.11 -28.66
N GLY A 110 -7.21 -10.44 -28.63
CA GLY A 110 -7.12 -8.99 -28.82
C GLY A 110 -7.26 -8.57 -30.27
N THR A 111 -7.11 -7.29 -30.53
CA THR A 111 -7.10 -6.72 -31.88
C THR A 111 -5.84 -7.14 -32.64
N VAL A 112 -5.96 -7.19 -33.97
CA VAL A 112 -4.82 -7.42 -34.85
C VAL A 112 -4.00 -6.14 -34.95
N ASN A 113 -2.74 -6.22 -34.65
CA ASN A 113 -1.76 -5.18 -34.94
C ASN A 113 -1.04 -5.48 -36.25
N THR A 114 -0.87 -4.48 -37.09
CA THR A 114 -0.23 -4.64 -38.41
C THR A 114 0.97 -3.71 -38.51
N GLN A 115 2.13 -4.26 -38.86
CA GLN A 115 3.34 -3.53 -39.13
C GLN A 115 3.82 -3.80 -40.57
N THR A 116 4.11 -2.72 -41.32
CA THR A 116 4.73 -2.84 -42.62
C THR A 116 6.24 -3.00 -42.46
N LEU A 117 6.82 -4.01 -43.08
CA LEU A 117 8.26 -4.27 -43.11
C LEU A 117 8.88 -3.63 -44.32
N PHE A 118 9.80 -2.72 -44.10
CA PHE A 118 10.52 -2.02 -45.17
C PHE A 118 11.95 -2.55 -45.32
N GLU A 119 12.49 -2.41 -46.52
CA GLU A 119 13.89 -2.66 -46.78
C GLU A 119 14.76 -1.53 -46.24
N PHE A 120 15.91 -1.88 -45.68
CA PHE A 120 16.92 -0.93 -45.25
C PHE A 120 18.14 -1.01 -46.18
N GLY A 121 18.54 0.11 -46.74
CA GLY A 121 19.74 0.24 -47.56
C GLY A 121 21.03 0.41 -46.74
N PRO A 122 22.15 0.62 -47.41
CA PRO A 122 23.44 0.92 -46.77
C PRO A 122 23.30 2.11 -45.80
N GLY A 123 23.88 1.98 -44.62
CA GLY A 123 23.79 2.99 -43.57
C GLY A 123 22.49 2.97 -42.75
N GLY A 124 21.61 1.94 -42.90
CA GLY A 124 20.38 1.79 -42.11
C GLY A 124 19.26 2.75 -42.54
N VAL A 125 19.33 3.34 -43.72
CA VAL A 125 18.28 4.23 -44.27
C VAL A 125 17.18 3.38 -44.90
N GLN A 126 15.92 3.63 -44.51
CA GLN A 126 14.74 2.97 -45.09
C GLN A 126 14.58 3.36 -46.55
N THR A 127 14.49 2.37 -47.46
CA THR A 127 14.44 2.59 -48.93
C THR A 127 13.04 2.87 -49.46
N GLY A 128 12.00 2.72 -48.63
CA GLY A 128 10.61 2.81 -49.09
C GLY A 128 10.07 1.54 -49.75
N ARG A 129 10.94 0.55 -50.09
CA ARG A 129 10.50 -0.74 -50.63
C ARG A 129 9.87 -1.60 -49.51
N ILE A 130 8.67 -2.06 -49.72
CA ILE A 130 7.96 -2.96 -48.80
C ILE A 130 8.47 -4.39 -49.02
N LEU A 131 8.97 -5.00 -47.95
CA LEU A 131 9.37 -6.43 -47.93
C LEU A 131 8.24 -7.36 -47.57
N GLY A 132 7.21 -6.86 -46.87
CA GLY A 132 6.08 -7.62 -46.43
C GLY A 132 5.39 -6.96 -45.22
N TYR A 133 4.60 -7.75 -44.54
CA TYR A 133 3.80 -7.31 -43.41
C TYR A 133 4.00 -8.28 -42.24
N GLU A 134 4.05 -7.74 -41.02
CA GLU A 134 3.97 -8.49 -39.81
C GLU A 134 2.63 -8.18 -39.14
N LEU A 135 1.82 -9.22 -38.90
CA LEU A 135 0.60 -9.14 -38.15
C LEU A 135 0.80 -9.84 -36.81
N SER A 136 0.30 -9.23 -35.74
CA SER A 136 0.32 -9.86 -34.42
C SER A 136 -1.01 -9.70 -33.69
N ARG A 137 -1.30 -10.69 -32.84
CA ARG A 137 -2.50 -10.68 -31.98
C ARG A 137 -2.11 -11.18 -30.59
N THR A 138 -2.54 -10.44 -29.57
CA THR A 138 -2.39 -10.85 -28.18
C THR A 138 -3.58 -11.74 -27.79
N PHE A 139 -3.29 -12.80 -27.07
CA PHE A 139 -4.27 -13.66 -26.42
C PHE A 139 -4.16 -13.51 -24.93
N GLU A 140 -5.29 -13.43 -24.24
CA GLU A 140 -5.38 -13.41 -22.81
C GLU A 140 -6.31 -14.52 -22.33
N TYR A 141 -5.81 -15.35 -21.41
CA TYR A 141 -6.58 -16.40 -20.76
C TYR A 141 -6.60 -16.15 -19.27
N SER A 142 -7.80 -15.99 -18.69
CA SER A 142 -8.00 -15.74 -17.27
C SER A 142 -8.83 -16.84 -16.62
N SER A 143 -8.44 -17.26 -15.41
CA SER A 143 -9.17 -18.28 -14.66
C SER A 143 -9.06 -18.01 -13.16
N ALA A 144 -10.10 -18.41 -12.40
CA ALA A 144 -10.05 -18.50 -10.95
C ALA A 144 -9.24 -19.73 -10.48
N ASP A 145 -9.01 -20.71 -11.35
CA ASP A 145 -8.13 -21.84 -11.06
C ASP A 145 -6.70 -21.53 -11.50
N VAL A 146 -5.86 -21.13 -10.55
CA VAL A 146 -4.45 -20.81 -10.78
C VAL A 146 -3.63 -21.96 -11.33
N LYS A 147 -4.03 -23.24 -11.08
CA LYS A 147 -3.37 -24.42 -11.62
C LYS A 147 -3.58 -24.51 -13.14
N GLN A 148 -4.78 -24.18 -13.63
CA GLN A 148 -5.06 -24.11 -15.07
C GLN A 148 -4.19 -23.07 -15.76
N ILE A 149 -4.04 -21.88 -15.15
CA ILE A 149 -3.16 -20.83 -15.68
C ILE A 149 -1.73 -21.33 -15.81
N GLY A 150 -1.19 -21.99 -14.77
CA GLY A 150 0.14 -22.59 -14.80
C GLY A 150 0.27 -23.67 -15.88
N ALA A 151 -0.73 -24.53 -16.02
CA ALA A 151 -0.75 -25.60 -17.03
C ALA A 151 -0.79 -25.06 -18.47
N VAL A 152 -1.62 -24.05 -18.74
CA VAL A 152 -1.68 -23.36 -20.03
C VAL A 152 -0.34 -22.69 -20.35
N ALA A 153 0.23 -21.93 -19.41
CA ALA A 153 1.50 -21.26 -19.62
C ALA A 153 2.64 -22.27 -19.90
N ALA A 154 2.75 -23.32 -19.10
CA ALA A 154 3.80 -24.35 -19.26
C ALA A 154 3.66 -25.16 -20.56
N GLY A 155 2.41 -25.51 -20.93
CA GLY A 155 2.14 -26.27 -22.15
C GLY A 155 2.22 -25.46 -23.44
N SER A 156 2.25 -24.13 -23.37
CA SER A 156 2.18 -23.26 -24.56
C SER A 156 3.34 -23.40 -25.51
N SER A 157 4.50 -23.90 -25.06
CA SER A 157 5.67 -24.20 -25.90
C SER A 157 5.40 -25.26 -26.97
N ARG A 158 4.38 -26.11 -26.79
CA ARG A 158 3.91 -27.06 -27.81
C ARG A 158 3.48 -26.36 -29.09
N LEU A 159 2.83 -25.19 -29.00
CA LEU A 159 2.45 -24.40 -30.16
C LEU A 159 3.66 -23.99 -31.02
N ILE A 160 4.81 -23.69 -30.38
CA ILE A 160 6.03 -23.37 -31.08
C ILE A 160 6.53 -24.59 -31.89
N SER A 161 6.47 -25.79 -31.31
CA SER A 161 6.84 -27.02 -32.02
C SER A 161 5.88 -27.36 -33.18
N GLU A 162 4.65 -26.84 -33.15
CA GLU A 162 3.65 -26.95 -34.23
C GLU A 162 3.80 -25.82 -35.27
N GLY A 163 4.82 -24.97 -35.16
CA GLY A 163 5.15 -23.91 -36.13
C GLY A 163 4.39 -22.59 -35.89
N VAL A 164 3.77 -22.39 -34.74
CA VAL A 164 3.18 -21.11 -34.35
C VAL A 164 4.28 -20.21 -33.76
N ALA A 165 4.48 -19.02 -34.32
CA ALA A 165 5.39 -18.05 -33.77
C ALA A 165 4.74 -17.37 -32.54
N LEU A 166 4.87 -18.04 -31.41
CA LEU A 166 4.28 -17.65 -30.14
C LEU A 166 5.32 -17.05 -29.19
N ASN A 167 5.00 -15.89 -28.63
CA ASN A 167 5.71 -15.31 -27.49
C ASN A 167 4.82 -15.46 -26.24
N SER A 168 5.09 -16.47 -25.41
CA SER A 168 4.37 -16.72 -24.16
C SER A 168 4.97 -15.89 -23.03
N MET A 169 4.15 -15.08 -22.37
CA MET A 169 4.55 -14.30 -21.19
C MET A 169 4.42 -15.14 -19.91
N PRO A 170 5.23 -14.85 -18.89
CA PRO A 170 5.04 -15.47 -17.57
C PRO A 170 3.62 -15.22 -17.06
N PRO A 171 2.97 -16.23 -16.45
CA PRO A 171 1.64 -16.07 -15.89
C PRO A 171 1.66 -15.10 -14.70
N GLN A 172 0.54 -14.40 -14.51
CA GLN A 172 0.34 -13.51 -13.39
C GLN A 172 -0.78 -14.06 -12.49
N TYR A 173 -0.57 -13.95 -11.18
CA TYR A 173 -1.48 -14.46 -10.16
C TYR A 173 -1.91 -13.35 -9.21
N PHE A 174 -3.20 -13.35 -8.86
CA PHE A 174 -3.84 -12.31 -8.07
C PHE A 174 -4.63 -12.93 -6.93
N TYR A 175 -4.81 -12.15 -5.86
CA TYR A 175 -5.70 -12.48 -4.76
C TYR A 175 -6.83 -11.46 -4.70
N SER A 176 -8.08 -11.90 -4.83
CA SER A 176 -9.24 -11.02 -5.01
C SER A 176 -9.64 -10.28 -3.72
N GLU A 177 -9.53 -10.93 -2.54
CA GLU A 177 -9.93 -10.36 -1.25
C GLU A 177 -8.79 -9.62 -0.53
N LEU A 178 -7.87 -9.04 -1.28
CA LEU A 178 -6.68 -8.38 -0.73
C LEU A 178 -7.02 -7.24 0.22
N ASN A 179 -8.13 -6.52 -0.02
CA ASN A 179 -8.54 -5.41 0.85
C ASN A 179 -8.94 -5.89 2.25
N ASP A 180 -9.61 -7.03 2.35
CA ASP A 180 -10.01 -7.60 3.64
C ASP A 180 -8.79 -8.05 4.45
N VAL A 181 -7.80 -8.66 3.78
CA VAL A 181 -6.51 -8.98 4.40
C VAL A 181 -5.82 -7.73 4.93
N LYS A 182 -5.77 -6.66 4.13
CA LYS A 182 -5.14 -5.39 4.54
C LYS A 182 -5.79 -4.83 5.81
N VAL A 183 -7.13 -4.85 5.89
CA VAL A 183 -7.86 -4.35 7.07
C VAL A 183 -7.54 -5.20 8.30
N ARG A 184 -7.55 -6.54 8.17
CA ARG A 184 -7.18 -7.45 9.28
C ARG A 184 -5.74 -7.20 9.74
N LEU A 185 -4.82 -7.01 8.81
CA LEU A 185 -3.40 -6.78 9.12
C LEU A 185 -3.16 -5.45 9.83
N ILE A 186 -3.89 -4.38 9.50
CA ILE A 186 -3.83 -3.13 10.26
C ILE A 186 -4.20 -3.37 11.72
N GLY A 187 -5.29 -4.09 11.96
CA GLY A 187 -5.72 -4.43 13.32
C GLY A 187 -4.67 -5.26 14.07
N ALA A 188 -4.13 -6.29 13.43
CA ALA A 188 -3.09 -7.14 14.01
C ALA A 188 -1.79 -6.38 14.29
N ALA A 189 -1.33 -5.55 13.37
CA ALA A 189 -0.13 -4.72 13.54
C ALA A 189 -0.33 -3.67 14.66
N THR A 190 -1.53 -3.09 14.76
CA THR A 190 -1.85 -2.15 15.86
C THR A 190 -1.81 -2.86 17.21
N LYS A 191 -2.34 -4.08 17.29
CA LYS A 191 -2.25 -4.89 18.51
C LYS A 191 -0.80 -5.22 18.89
N ASP A 192 0.03 -5.58 17.91
CA ASP A 192 1.47 -5.82 18.11
C ASP A 192 2.18 -4.56 18.60
N SER A 193 1.85 -3.37 18.04
CA SER A 193 2.41 -2.11 18.51
C SER A 193 2.09 -1.82 19.98
N LEU A 194 0.85 -2.12 20.42
CA LEU A 194 0.44 -1.95 21.81
C LEU A 194 1.23 -2.87 22.74
N LEU A 195 1.40 -4.13 22.36
CA LEU A 195 2.21 -5.09 23.15
C LEU A 195 3.66 -4.63 23.30
N ARG A 196 4.26 -4.13 22.22
CA ARG A 196 5.63 -3.57 22.26
C ARG A 196 5.71 -2.34 23.14
N ALA A 197 4.74 -1.41 23.05
CA ALA A 197 4.68 -0.23 23.92
C ALA A 197 4.58 -0.63 25.39
N GLN A 198 3.77 -1.63 25.73
CA GLN A 198 3.64 -2.16 27.10
C GLN A 198 4.94 -2.77 27.61
N GLN A 199 5.71 -3.48 26.77
CA GLN A 199 7.02 -4.01 27.14
C GLN A 199 8.05 -2.89 27.42
N PHE A 200 8.04 -1.81 26.65
CA PHE A 200 8.87 -0.64 26.94
C PHE A 200 8.48 0.03 28.26
N ALA A 201 7.19 0.22 28.47
CA ALA A 201 6.64 0.86 29.68
C ALA A 201 6.94 0.04 30.94
N ALA A 202 6.79 -1.28 30.91
CA ALA A 202 7.03 -2.18 32.03
C ALA A 202 8.46 -2.07 32.58
N ASN A 203 9.43 -1.82 31.69
CA ASN A 203 10.84 -1.70 32.06
C ASN A 203 11.29 -0.25 32.34
N SER A 204 10.40 0.74 32.21
CA SER A 204 10.71 2.17 32.33
C SER A 204 9.99 2.86 33.48
N GLY A 205 9.18 2.14 34.27
CA GLY A 205 8.42 2.71 35.39
C GLY A 205 7.27 3.64 34.95
N VAL A 206 6.78 3.49 33.73
CA VAL A 206 5.64 4.23 33.19
C VAL A 206 4.53 3.26 32.76
N GLU A 207 3.35 3.80 32.50
CA GLU A 207 2.21 3.05 31.94
C GLU A 207 1.83 3.59 30.56
N VAL A 208 1.39 2.68 29.67
CA VAL A 208 0.89 3.05 28.35
C VAL A 208 -0.52 3.60 28.49
N GLY A 209 -0.71 4.84 28.05
CA GLY A 209 -1.98 5.52 28.02
C GLY A 209 -2.69 5.43 26.68
N ALA A 210 -3.51 6.43 26.36
CA ALA A 210 -4.30 6.48 25.14
C ALA A 210 -3.46 6.59 23.87
N LEU A 211 -3.97 6.06 22.77
CA LEU A 211 -3.45 6.27 21.42
C LEU A 211 -3.51 7.77 21.09
N ARG A 212 -2.39 8.32 20.65
CA ARG A 212 -2.26 9.73 20.26
C ARG A 212 -2.25 9.93 18.76
N SER A 213 -1.51 9.07 18.06
CA SER A 213 -1.34 9.12 16.63
C SER A 213 -1.10 7.71 16.10
N ALA A 214 -1.62 7.44 14.92
CA ALA A 214 -1.34 6.21 14.20
C ALA A 214 -1.14 6.55 12.72
N SER A 215 -0.10 5.97 12.15
CA SER A 215 0.23 6.08 10.74
C SER A 215 0.49 4.68 10.18
N GLN A 216 -0.10 4.41 9.03
CA GLN A 216 0.08 3.17 8.31
C GLN A 216 1.18 3.35 7.26
N GLY A 217 2.12 2.43 7.21
CA GLY A 217 3.05 2.29 6.10
C GLY A 217 2.41 1.62 4.89
N VAL A 218 3.16 1.52 3.80
CA VAL A 218 2.74 0.80 2.61
C VAL A 218 2.70 -0.71 2.86
N PHE A 219 1.75 -1.41 2.23
CA PHE A 219 1.74 -2.86 2.25
C PHE A 219 2.81 -3.44 1.33
N GLN A 220 3.42 -4.51 1.79
CA GLN A 220 4.33 -5.31 0.97
C GLN A 220 3.65 -6.65 0.68
N ILE A 221 3.45 -6.96 -0.60
CA ILE A 221 2.90 -8.23 -1.05
C ILE A 221 4.01 -8.89 -1.85
N THR A 222 4.62 -9.90 -1.28
CA THR A 222 5.82 -10.54 -1.80
C THR A 222 5.62 -12.04 -1.92
N SER A 223 6.54 -12.72 -2.59
CA SER A 223 6.66 -14.18 -2.44
C SER A 223 6.97 -14.55 -0.98
N PRO A 224 6.60 -15.75 -0.51
CA PRO A 224 6.71 -16.13 0.90
C PRO A 224 8.10 -16.00 1.52
N ASN A 225 9.16 -16.16 0.72
CA ASN A 225 10.55 -16.13 1.19
C ASN A 225 11.30 -14.86 0.77
N SER A 226 10.60 -13.84 0.24
CA SER A 226 11.23 -12.59 -0.16
C SER A 226 11.51 -11.69 1.03
N THR A 227 12.73 -11.16 1.07
CA THR A 227 13.16 -10.10 2.01
C THR A 227 13.08 -8.71 1.38
N GLU A 228 12.64 -8.61 0.13
CA GLU A 228 12.52 -7.34 -0.59
C GLU A 228 11.46 -6.44 0.04
N THR A 229 11.79 -5.18 0.15
CA THR A 229 10.88 -4.11 0.57
C THR A 229 11.03 -2.93 -0.39
N ALA A 230 9.92 -2.27 -0.70
CA ALA A 230 9.91 -1.08 -1.55
C ALA A 230 9.20 0.07 -0.83
N ASP A 231 9.71 1.29 -0.97
CA ASP A 231 9.16 2.47 -0.30
C ASP A 231 7.72 2.80 -0.73
N TYR A 232 7.35 2.43 -1.95
CA TYR A 232 5.99 2.61 -2.50
C TYR A 232 5.10 1.36 -2.34
N GLY A 233 5.60 0.33 -1.64
CA GLY A 233 4.97 -0.97 -1.57
C GLY A 233 5.35 -1.88 -2.73
N SER A 234 5.12 -3.18 -2.58
CA SER A 234 5.33 -4.18 -3.60
C SER A 234 4.08 -5.02 -3.82
N TYR A 235 3.88 -5.48 -5.03
CA TYR A 235 2.83 -6.44 -5.37
C TYR A 235 3.38 -7.49 -6.32
N ASP A 236 3.84 -8.61 -5.75
CA ASP A 236 4.27 -9.78 -6.52
C ASP A 236 3.08 -10.43 -7.22
N THR A 237 3.15 -10.52 -8.55
CA THR A 237 2.18 -11.25 -9.38
C THR A 237 2.74 -12.56 -9.93
N SER A 238 4.02 -12.86 -9.68
CA SER A 238 4.70 -14.02 -10.27
C SER A 238 4.45 -15.33 -9.52
N THR A 239 4.10 -15.27 -8.24
CA THR A 239 3.89 -16.44 -7.39
C THR A 239 2.44 -16.66 -7.00
N VAL A 240 2.05 -17.93 -6.84
CA VAL A 240 0.69 -18.30 -6.39
C VAL A 240 0.54 -18.02 -4.90
N GLU A 241 1.49 -18.46 -4.07
CA GLU A 241 1.51 -18.13 -2.66
C GLU A 241 2.13 -16.76 -2.44
N LYS A 242 1.52 -15.95 -1.60
CA LYS A 242 1.97 -14.59 -1.30
C LYS A 242 2.02 -14.36 0.19
N LEU A 243 2.91 -13.48 0.62
CA LEU A 243 2.99 -12.96 1.97
C LEU A 243 2.62 -11.49 1.96
N VAL A 244 1.51 -11.16 2.61
CA VAL A 244 1.05 -9.78 2.77
C VAL A 244 1.57 -9.27 4.11
N LYS A 245 2.32 -8.17 4.09
CA LYS A 245 2.96 -7.58 5.28
C LYS A 245 2.43 -6.16 5.50
N ALA A 246 2.17 -5.82 6.76
CA ALA A 246 1.77 -4.48 7.17
C ALA A 246 2.66 -3.98 8.32
N VAL A 247 3.03 -2.71 8.25
CA VAL A 247 3.71 -1.98 9.32
C VAL A 247 2.88 -0.76 9.68
N VAL A 248 2.66 -0.56 10.97
CA VAL A 248 2.05 0.66 11.50
C VAL A 248 3.01 1.35 12.44
N THR A 249 3.00 2.67 12.44
CA THR A 249 3.71 3.47 13.44
C THR A 249 2.66 4.09 14.35
N VAL A 250 2.77 3.83 15.65
CA VAL A 250 1.77 4.25 16.63
C VAL A 250 2.45 5.00 17.76
N GLU A 251 1.84 6.10 18.16
CA GLU A 251 2.25 6.90 19.33
C GLU A 251 1.22 6.73 20.44
N TYR A 252 1.67 6.32 21.59
CA TYR A 252 0.88 6.22 22.81
C TYR A 252 1.34 7.28 23.82
N ALA A 253 0.38 7.87 24.54
CA ALA A 253 0.69 8.65 25.71
C ALA A 253 1.36 7.75 26.78
N VAL A 254 2.20 8.33 27.63
CA VAL A 254 2.69 7.65 28.83
C VAL A 254 2.30 8.42 30.08
N THR A 255 2.02 7.69 31.14
CA THR A 255 1.77 8.23 32.49
C THR A 255 2.78 7.60 33.45
N ARG A 256 3.28 8.41 34.39
CA ARG A 256 4.11 7.87 35.48
C ARG A 256 3.24 7.07 36.43
N LYS A 257 3.77 5.95 36.92
CA LYS A 257 3.12 5.19 38.00
C LYS A 257 3.09 5.99 39.28
#